data_ff8216f0316f82a6df7fc91912c670a7
#
_entry.id   ff8216f0316f82a6df7fc91912c670a7
#
_cell.length_a   1.000
_cell.length_b   1.000
_cell.length_c   1.000
_cell.angle_alpha   90.00
_cell.angle_beta   90.00
_cell.angle_gamma   90.00
#
_symmetry.space_group_name_H-M   'P 1'
#
loop_
_entity.id
_entity.type
_entity.pdbx_description
1 polymer ?
#
loop_
_entity_poly.entity_id
_entity_poly.type
_entity_poly.pdbx_seq_one_letter_code
_entity_poly.pdbx_strand_id
1 'polypeptide(L)'
;MRWLSKLFEFVGKLGLFSLRVVVDSLRPPFEFAQLSRQLAEVGNRSLALIVVSGFALGAVMTLHTRNTLVTFGATAMIPAVQAVSFFVEIGPLVAGLLLAGRVGSGIGAVLANMRASEQIDAIESLSIDSFKFLVVPRVLACVIALPFLTLFMDFAGLLGGFLSEELSSHIAPTLYINRAFDYLQWSNFIAPTLKTAVFGFIIGSVSSYFGYTTDKGAQGVGEAATNSVVLSSLLIIVADVVLIKCIFFLFPETAI
;
A
#
# COMPACT_ATOMS: atom_id res chain seq x y z
N MET A 1 20.94 -5.56 27.27
CA MET A 1 21.81 -5.87 26.11
C MET A 1 21.24 -6.98 25.21
N ARG A 2 20.74 -8.12 25.71
CA ARG A 2 20.17 -9.22 24.88
C ARG A 2 18.97 -8.85 24.00
N TRP A 3 18.16 -7.87 24.37
CA TRP A 3 17.01 -7.43 23.56
C TRP A 3 17.45 -6.60 22.35
N LEU A 4 18.40 -5.69 22.53
CA LEU A 4 18.96 -4.89 21.44
C LEU A 4 19.66 -5.78 20.39
N SER A 5 20.44 -6.80 20.84
CA SER A 5 21.08 -7.73 19.90
C SER A 5 20.08 -8.51 19.06
N LYS A 6 18.96 -8.96 19.65
CA LYS A 6 17.89 -9.65 18.91
C LYS A 6 17.19 -8.72 17.91
N LEU A 7 16.99 -7.44 18.27
CA LEU A 7 16.42 -6.44 17.37
C LEU A 7 17.33 -6.20 16.18
N PHE A 8 18.63 -5.99 16.40
CA PHE A 8 19.61 -5.81 15.31
C PHE A 8 19.72 -7.05 14.42
N GLU A 9 19.68 -8.24 15.01
CA GLU A 9 19.67 -9.51 14.26
C GLU A 9 18.42 -9.62 13.39
N PHE A 10 17.25 -9.30 13.91
CA PHE A 10 15.99 -9.33 13.16
C PHE A 10 16.00 -8.32 12.00
N VAL A 11 16.39 -7.06 12.27
CA VAL A 11 16.48 -6.01 11.25
C VAL A 11 17.50 -6.40 10.17
N GLY A 12 18.64 -6.96 10.59
CA GLY A 12 19.66 -7.45 9.66
C GLY A 12 19.15 -8.58 8.75
N LYS A 13 18.45 -9.58 9.33
CA LYS A 13 17.86 -10.68 8.56
C LYS A 13 16.79 -10.19 7.57
N LEU A 14 15.90 -9.31 8.02
CA LEU A 14 14.88 -8.71 7.15
C LEU A 14 15.51 -7.85 6.04
N GLY A 15 16.54 -7.08 6.37
CA GLY A 15 17.28 -6.28 5.40
C GLY A 15 17.97 -7.13 4.33
N LEU A 16 18.66 -8.20 4.73
CA LEU A 16 19.30 -9.14 3.79
C LEU A 16 18.26 -9.88 2.93
N PHE A 17 17.13 -10.27 3.51
CA PHE A 17 16.01 -10.87 2.78
C PHE A 17 15.47 -9.91 1.71
N SER A 18 15.20 -8.66 2.09
CA SER A 18 14.71 -7.62 1.17
C SER A 18 15.73 -7.30 0.07
N LEU A 19 17.02 -7.27 0.41
CA LEU A 19 18.09 -7.07 -0.58
C LEU A 19 18.15 -8.24 -1.58
N ARG A 20 18.00 -9.48 -1.10
CA ARG A 20 17.95 -10.66 -1.97
C ARG A 20 16.76 -10.55 -2.94
N VAL A 21 15.57 -10.12 -2.47
CA VAL A 21 14.42 -9.88 -3.36
C VAL A 21 14.77 -8.91 -4.48
N VAL A 22 15.42 -7.78 -4.17
CA VAL A 22 15.82 -6.78 -5.17
C VAL A 22 16.81 -7.37 -6.16
N VAL A 23 17.85 -8.08 -5.69
CA VAL A 23 18.86 -8.69 -6.56
C VAL A 23 18.25 -9.75 -7.47
N ASP A 24 17.39 -10.63 -6.91
CA ASP A 24 16.79 -11.73 -7.66
C ASP A 24 15.70 -11.24 -8.63
N SER A 25 15.06 -10.10 -8.35
CA SER A 25 14.12 -9.47 -9.28
C SER A 25 14.78 -8.93 -10.55
N LEU A 26 16.09 -8.66 -10.52
CA LEU A 26 16.86 -8.15 -11.66
C LEU A 26 17.59 -9.25 -12.44
N ARG A 27 17.60 -10.49 -11.94
CA ARG A 27 18.35 -11.61 -12.55
C ARG A 27 17.40 -12.61 -13.22
N PRO A 28 17.65 -13.03 -14.48
CA PRO A 28 16.89 -14.09 -15.10
C PRO A 28 17.11 -15.45 -14.40
N PRO A 29 16.19 -16.42 -14.54
CA PRO A 29 14.95 -16.38 -15.28
C PRO A 29 13.86 -15.58 -14.58
N PHE A 30 12.94 -14.95 -15.38
CA PHE A 30 11.82 -14.18 -14.84
C PHE A 30 10.54 -15.02 -14.88
N GLU A 31 9.87 -15.14 -13.75
CA GLU A 31 8.64 -15.91 -13.58
C GLU A 31 7.39 -15.08 -13.92
N PHE A 32 7.27 -14.64 -15.20
CA PHE A 32 6.18 -13.76 -15.65
C PHE A 32 4.78 -14.38 -15.46
N ALA A 33 4.66 -15.70 -15.63
CA ALA A 33 3.39 -16.39 -15.42
C ALA A 33 2.94 -16.31 -13.96
N GLN A 34 3.88 -16.48 -13.02
CA GLN A 34 3.61 -16.35 -11.58
C GLN A 34 3.32 -14.90 -11.20
N LEU A 35 4.09 -13.96 -11.76
CA LEU A 35 3.87 -12.53 -11.54
C LEU A 35 2.47 -12.08 -11.98
N SER A 36 2.04 -12.46 -13.18
CA SER A 36 0.71 -12.11 -13.70
C SER A 36 -0.42 -12.69 -12.84
N ARG A 37 -0.26 -13.94 -12.37
CA ARG A 37 -1.20 -14.57 -11.44
C ARG A 37 -1.28 -13.83 -10.10
N GLN A 38 -0.13 -13.46 -9.53
CA GLN A 38 -0.08 -12.70 -8.28
C GLN A 38 -0.64 -11.29 -8.45
N LEU A 39 -0.37 -10.61 -9.58
CA LEU A 39 -0.96 -9.30 -9.91
C LEU A 39 -2.50 -9.38 -9.98
N ALA A 40 -3.04 -10.40 -10.62
CA ALA A 40 -4.48 -10.61 -10.67
C ALA A 40 -5.08 -10.87 -9.27
N GLU A 41 -4.40 -11.63 -8.45
CA GLU A 41 -4.85 -11.93 -7.08
C GLU A 41 -4.80 -10.69 -6.16
N VAL A 42 -3.70 -9.95 -6.19
CA VAL A 42 -3.54 -8.71 -5.41
C VAL A 42 -4.49 -7.63 -5.91
N GLY A 43 -4.57 -7.40 -7.21
CA GLY A 43 -5.38 -6.33 -7.82
C GLY A 43 -6.88 -6.60 -7.71
N ASN A 44 -7.37 -7.63 -8.40
CA ASN A 44 -8.82 -7.87 -8.53
C ASN A 44 -9.51 -8.11 -7.18
N ARG A 45 -8.88 -8.87 -6.31
CA ARG A 45 -9.48 -9.16 -5.01
C ARG A 45 -9.40 -8.00 -4.02
N SER A 46 -8.54 -7.00 -4.24
CA SER A 46 -8.45 -5.80 -3.39
C SER A 46 -9.27 -4.63 -3.91
N LEU A 47 -9.61 -4.62 -5.20
CA LEU A 47 -10.23 -3.48 -5.87
C LEU A 47 -11.53 -3.04 -5.18
N ALA A 48 -12.45 -3.96 -4.90
CA ALA A 48 -13.71 -3.63 -4.25
C ALA A 48 -13.50 -3.01 -2.84
N LEU A 49 -12.58 -3.58 -2.05
CA LEU A 49 -12.24 -3.04 -0.73
C LEU A 49 -11.70 -1.61 -0.84
N ILE A 50 -10.79 -1.37 -1.77
CA ILE A 50 -10.14 -0.07 -2.00
C ILE A 50 -11.16 0.97 -2.46
N VAL A 51 -12.00 0.64 -3.45
CA VAL A 51 -13.00 1.57 -4.00
C VAL A 51 -14.05 1.95 -2.96
N VAL A 52 -14.61 0.96 -2.24
CA VAL A 52 -15.63 1.23 -1.21
C VAL A 52 -15.03 2.04 -0.06
N SER A 53 -13.82 1.69 0.39
CA SER A 53 -13.16 2.43 1.47
C SER A 53 -12.79 3.86 1.04
N GLY A 54 -12.28 4.02 -0.17
CA GLY A 54 -11.96 5.34 -0.73
C GLY A 54 -13.19 6.24 -0.81
N PHE A 55 -14.28 5.71 -1.37
CA PHE A 55 -15.56 6.43 -1.45
C PHE A 55 -16.07 6.88 -0.07
N ALA A 56 -16.11 5.96 0.89
CA ALA A 56 -16.58 6.26 2.24
C ALA A 56 -15.71 7.30 2.96
N LEU A 57 -14.37 7.15 2.86
CA LEU A 57 -13.42 8.10 3.45
C LEU A 57 -13.52 9.48 2.80
N GLY A 58 -13.65 9.55 1.48
CA GLY A 58 -13.84 10.81 0.78
C GLY A 58 -15.10 11.55 1.20
N ALA A 59 -16.21 10.82 1.34
CA ALA A 59 -17.47 11.39 1.83
C ALA A 59 -17.33 11.94 3.26
N VAL A 60 -16.80 11.14 4.18
CA VAL A 60 -16.59 11.54 5.58
C VAL A 60 -15.64 12.74 5.68
N MET A 61 -14.55 12.73 4.95
CA MET A 61 -13.58 13.82 4.94
C MET A 61 -14.19 15.12 4.46
N THR A 62 -15.01 15.08 3.40
CA THR A 62 -15.71 16.27 2.91
C THR A 62 -16.63 16.85 3.96
N LEU A 63 -17.41 16.03 4.69
CA LEU A 63 -18.26 16.50 5.78
C LEU A 63 -17.46 17.22 6.88
N HIS A 64 -16.30 16.66 7.27
CA HIS A 64 -15.43 17.29 8.26
C HIS A 64 -14.84 18.61 7.76
N THR A 65 -14.28 18.60 6.55
CA THR A 65 -13.69 19.80 5.92
C THR A 65 -14.73 20.89 5.74
N ARG A 66 -15.96 20.53 5.33
CA ARG A 66 -17.07 21.47 5.18
C ARG A 66 -17.39 22.20 6.48
N ASN A 67 -17.55 21.47 7.58
CA ASN A 67 -17.87 22.08 8.89
C ASN A 67 -16.86 23.15 9.28
N THR A 68 -15.59 22.92 8.99
CA THR A 68 -14.51 23.88 9.29
C THR A 68 -14.52 25.03 8.31
N LEU A 69 -14.56 24.78 7.00
CA LEU A 69 -14.45 25.84 5.99
C LEU A 69 -15.69 26.75 5.90
N VAL A 70 -16.87 26.25 6.27
CA VAL A 70 -18.08 27.08 6.38
C VAL A 70 -17.92 28.15 7.46
N THR A 71 -17.34 27.81 8.61
CA THR A 71 -17.13 28.79 9.70
C THR A 71 -16.13 29.88 9.33
N PHE A 72 -15.20 29.59 8.41
CA PHE A 72 -14.24 30.59 7.88
C PHE A 72 -14.72 31.29 6.61
N GLY A 73 -15.93 31.01 6.12
CA GLY A 73 -16.46 31.58 4.88
C GLY A 73 -15.75 31.11 3.61
N ALA A 74 -14.97 30.01 3.68
CA ALA A 74 -14.13 29.51 2.60
C ALA A 74 -14.72 28.27 1.90
N THR A 75 -16.04 28.21 1.75
CA THR A 75 -16.75 27.06 1.17
C THR A 75 -16.30 26.71 -0.25
N ALA A 76 -15.87 27.72 -1.03
CA ALA A 76 -15.37 27.52 -2.39
C ALA A 76 -14.12 26.62 -2.47
N MET A 77 -13.36 26.51 -1.37
CA MET A 77 -12.13 25.74 -1.30
C MET A 77 -12.33 24.27 -0.88
N ILE A 78 -13.56 23.87 -0.51
CA ILE A 78 -13.83 22.51 -0.04
C ILE A 78 -13.36 21.44 -1.03
N PRO A 79 -13.71 21.52 -2.35
CA PRO A 79 -13.26 20.51 -3.31
C PRO A 79 -11.73 20.46 -3.47
N ALA A 80 -11.08 21.60 -3.48
CA ALA A 80 -9.63 21.69 -3.64
C ALA A 80 -8.88 21.10 -2.44
N VAL A 81 -9.24 21.52 -1.22
CA VAL A 81 -8.61 21.01 0.01
C VAL A 81 -8.80 19.51 0.14
N GLN A 82 -9.99 19.00 -0.19
CA GLN A 82 -10.25 17.57 -0.16
C GLN A 82 -9.41 16.84 -1.20
N ALA A 83 -9.40 17.29 -2.46
CA ALA A 83 -8.65 16.64 -3.52
C ALA A 83 -7.16 16.59 -3.18
N VAL A 84 -6.54 17.71 -2.85
CA VAL A 84 -5.11 17.76 -2.50
C VAL A 84 -4.79 16.87 -1.31
N SER A 85 -5.54 16.96 -0.20
CA SER A 85 -5.29 16.14 0.98
C SER A 85 -5.45 14.65 0.70
N PHE A 86 -6.41 14.27 -0.15
CA PHE A 86 -6.69 12.88 -0.47
C PHE A 86 -5.61 12.29 -1.37
N PHE A 87 -5.27 12.96 -2.48
CA PHE A 87 -4.27 12.47 -3.43
C PHE A 87 -2.84 12.48 -2.85
N VAL A 88 -2.49 13.50 -2.05
CA VAL A 88 -1.12 13.62 -1.52
C VAL A 88 -0.86 12.64 -0.39
N GLU A 89 -1.84 12.40 0.49
CA GLU A 89 -1.56 11.69 1.74
C GLU A 89 -2.56 10.58 2.07
N ILE A 90 -3.85 10.91 2.19
CA ILE A 90 -4.84 10.01 2.78
C ILE A 90 -5.05 8.77 1.92
N GLY A 91 -5.23 8.94 0.61
CA GLY A 91 -5.41 7.84 -0.33
C GLY A 91 -4.23 6.87 -0.32
N PRO A 92 -3.01 7.34 -0.59
CA PRO A 92 -1.80 6.51 -0.55
C PRO A 92 -1.60 5.76 0.76
N LEU A 93 -1.70 6.45 1.90
CA LEU A 93 -1.48 5.85 3.22
C LEU A 93 -2.53 4.78 3.53
N VAL A 94 -3.81 5.11 3.35
CA VAL A 94 -4.90 4.17 3.68
C VAL A 94 -4.93 3.00 2.70
N ALA A 95 -4.65 3.20 1.40
CA ALA A 95 -4.49 2.10 0.45
C ALA A 95 -3.39 1.14 0.88
N GLY A 96 -2.24 1.66 1.33
CA GLY A 96 -1.14 0.86 1.88
C GLY A 96 -1.55 0.04 3.09
N LEU A 97 -2.21 0.66 4.08
CA LEU A 97 -2.65 -0.02 5.30
C LEU A 97 -3.72 -1.10 5.03
N LEU A 98 -4.69 -0.83 4.15
CA LEU A 98 -5.69 -1.82 3.75
C LEU A 98 -5.05 -3.01 3.03
N LEU A 99 -4.08 -2.73 2.16
CA LEU A 99 -3.36 -3.79 1.45
C LEU A 99 -2.46 -4.59 2.39
N ALA A 100 -1.80 -3.96 3.36
CA ALA A 100 -1.04 -4.65 4.40
C ALA A 100 -1.94 -5.63 5.17
N GLY A 101 -3.14 -5.19 5.57
CA GLY A 101 -4.12 -6.02 6.26
C GLY A 101 -4.58 -7.22 5.45
N ARG A 102 -4.95 -6.99 4.18
CA ARG A 102 -5.54 -8.02 3.34
C ARG A 102 -4.50 -8.90 2.61
N VAL A 103 -3.59 -8.26 1.86
CA VAL A 103 -2.61 -8.98 1.04
C VAL A 103 -1.44 -9.44 1.89
N GLY A 104 -0.97 -8.58 2.82
CA GLY A 104 0.13 -8.92 3.71
C GLY A 104 -0.16 -10.14 4.57
N SER A 105 -1.33 -10.19 5.22
CA SER A 105 -1.76 -11.38 5.98
C SER A 105 -1.87 -12.62 5.09
N GLY A 106 -2.43 -12.46 3.88
CA GLY A 106 -2.59 -13.55 2.93
C GLY A 106 -1.26 -14.14 2.47
N ILE A 107 -0.29 -13.32 2.08
CA ILE A 107 1.06 -13.76 1.68
C ILE A 107 1.75 -14.48 2.84
N GLY A 108 1.72 -13.89 4.05
CA GLY A 108 2.30 -14.49 5.24
C GLY A 108 1.70 -15.85 5.56
N ALA A 109 0.37 -15.96 5.55
CA ALA A 109 -0.33 -17.21 5.82
C ALA A 109 -0.06 -18.28 4.76
N VAL A 110 -0.11 -17.92 3.47
CA VAL A 110 0.09 -18.88 2.37
C VAL A 110 1.51 -19.45 2.38
N LEU A 111 2.53 -18.59 2.50
CA LEU A 111 3.93 -19.05 2.54
C LEU A 111 4.21 -19.86 3.81
N ALA A 112 3.68 -19.44 4.97
CA ALA A 112 3.81 -20.21 6.20
C ALA A 112 3.15 -21.59 6.11
N ASN A 113 1.97 -21.68 5.47
CA ASN A 113 1.30 -22.95 5.23
C ASN A 113 2.10 -23.85 4.27
N MET A 114 2.67 -23.28 3.20
CA MET A 114 3.54 -24.02 2.27
C MET A 114 4.81 -24.53 2.98
N ARG A 115 5.36 -23.76 3.92
CA ARG A 115 6.50 -24.17 4.73
C ARG A 115 6.11 -25.29 5.70
N ALA A 116 4.99 -25.13 6.41
CA ALA A 116 4.49 -26.11 7.38
C ALA A 116 4.12 -27.46 6.74
N SER A 117 3.72 -27.46 5.47
CA SER A 117 3.38 -28.66 4.69
C SER A 117 4.52 -29.16 3.79
N GLU A 118 5.75 -28.72 4.02
CA GLU A 118 6.98 -29.11 3.30
C GLU A 118 6.93 -28.88 1.77
N GLN A 119 5.97 -28.06 1.28
CA GLN A 119 5.84 -27.76 -0.14
C GLN A 119 7.03 -26.96 -0.67
N ILE A 120 7.63 -26.10 0.17
CA ILE A 120 8.83 -25.32 -0.20
C ILE A 120 10.01 -26.28 -0.39
N ASP A 121 10.19 -27.25 0.50
CA ASP A 121 11.26 -28.24 0.44
C ASP A 121 11.06 -29.19 -0.77
N ALA A 122 9.82 -29.52 -1.11
CA ALA A 122 9.50 -30.26 -2.31
C ALA A 122 9.87 -29.51 -3.60
N ILE A 123 9.65 -28.18 -3.66
CA ILE A 123 10.06 -27.35 -4.80
C ILE A 123 11.60 -27.34 -4.93
N GLU A 124 12.31 -27.19 -3.81
CA GLU A 124 13.77 -27.19 -3.77
C GLU A 124 14.36 -28.56 -4.20
N SER A 125 13.70 -29.66 -3.84
CA SER A 125 14.11 -31.00 -4.28
C SER A 125 14.04 -31.20 -5.79
N LEU A 126 13.20 -30.42 -6.48
CA LEU A 126 13.13 -30.36 -7.94
C LEU A 126 14.19 -29.43 -8.57
N SER A 127 15.15 -28.94 -7.77
CA SER A 127 16.20 -27.99 -8.20
C SER A 127 15.65 -26.63 -8.68
N ILE A 128 14.46 -26.25 -8.21
CA ILE A 128 13.85 -24.95 -8.46
C ILE A 128 14.18 -24.04 -7.26
N ASP A 129 14.69 -22.82 -7.53
CA ASP A 129 14.90 -21.82 -6.48
C ASP A 129 13.53 -21.34 -5.94
N SER A 130 13.15 -21.90 -4.79
CA SER A 130 11.87 -21.63 -4.14
C SER A 130 11.71 -20.15 -3.78
N PHE A 131 12.78 -19.48 -3.41
CA PHE A 131 12.76 -18.05 -3.09
C PHE A 131 12.38 -17.22 -4.32
N LYS A 132 13.04 -17.47 -5.45
CA LYS A 132 12.82 -16.78 -6.71
C LYS A 132 11.44 -17.06 -7.29
N PHE A 133 10.97 -18.30 -7.15
CA PHE A 133 9.67 -18.75 -7.67
C PHE A 133 8.49 -18.25 -6.82
N LEU A 134 8.63 -18.21 -5.49
CA LEU A 134 7.53 -17.90 -4.57
C LEU A 134 7.55 -16.45 -4.06
N VAL A 135 8.72 -15.93 -3.66
CA VAL A 135 8.83 -14.65 -2.98
C VAL A 135 8.85 -13.49 -3.97
N VAL A 136 9.75 -13.54 -4.94
CA VAL A 136 9.97 -12.43 -5.88
C VAL A 136 8.71 -12.01 -6.62
N PRO A 137 7.90 -12.91 -7.22
CA PRO A 137 6.68 -12.50 -7.92
C PRO A 137 5.62 -11.88 -7.00
N ARG A 138 5.54 -12.30 -5.72
CA ARG A 138 4.61 -11.73 -4.74
C ARG A 138 4.99 -10.31 -4.37
N VAL A 139 6.28 -10.06 -4.14
CA VAL A 139 6.76 -8.71 -3.82
C VAL A 139 6.57 -7.78 -5.01
N LEU A 140 6.97 -8.19 -6.22
CA LEU A 140 6.78 -7.39 -7.43
C LEU A 140 5.31 -7.12 -7.73
N ALA A 141 4.43 -8.08 -7.49
CA ALA A 141 2.98 -7.87 -7.62
C ALA A 141 2.46 -6.79 -6.68
N CYS A 142 2.92 -6.74 -5.42
CA CYS A 142 2.56 -5.68 -4.49
C CYS A 142 3.11 -4.32 -4.93
N VAL A 143 4.36 -4.26 -5.38
CA VAL A 143 5.02 -3.03 -5.87
C VAL A 143 4.26 -2.43 -7.05
N ILE A 144 3.83 -3.26 -7.98
CA ILE A 144 3.13 -2.81 -9.19
C ILE A 144 1.65 -2.52 -8.90
N ALA A 145 0.96 -3.40 -8.16
CA ALA A 145 -0.48 -3.29 -7.96
C ALA A 145 -0.87 -2.11 -7.07
N LEU A 146 -0.07 -1.79 -6.04
CA LEU A 146 -0.46 -0.78 -5.06
C LEU A 146 -0.58 0.65 -5.64
N PRO A 147 0.31 1.15 -6.49
CA PRO A 147 0.10 2.44 -7.16
C PRO A 147 -1.19 2.49 -7.96
N PHE A 148 -1.52 1.45 -8.72
CA PHE A 148 -2.79 1.40 -9.46
C PHE A 148 -4.00 1.37 -8.53
N LEU A 149 -3.96 0.58 -7.45
CA LEU A 149 -5.04 0.53 -6.46
C LEU A 149 -5.22 1.88 -5.75
N THR A 150 -4.13 2.60 -5.50
CA THR A 150 -4.17 3.95 -4.93
C THR A 150 -4.92 4.92 -5.85
N LEU A 151 -4.66 4.89 -7.16
CA LEU A 151 -5.42 5.69 -8.12
C LEU A 151 -6.93 5.41 -8.04
N PHE A 152 -7.33 4.14 -7.98
CA PHE A 152 -8.75 3.80 -7.81
C PHE A 152 -9.32 4.33 -6.49
N MET A 153 -8.53 4.31 -5.41
CA MET A 153 -8.91 4.85 -4.12
C MET A 153 -9.12 6.36 -4.18
N ASP A 154 -8.20 7.07 -4.81
CA ASP A 154 -8.21 8.53 -4.92
C ASP A 154 -9.41 9.02 -5.73
N PHE A 155 -9.67 8.41 -6.88
CA PHE A 155 -10.86 8.75 -7.68
C PHE A 155 -12.16 8.36 -6.98
N ALA A 156 -12.20 7.23 -6.28
CA ALA A 156 -13.36 6.84 -5.49
C ALA A 156 -13.61 7.83 -4.34
N GLY A 157 -12.53 8.30 -3.68
CA GLY A 157 -12.60 9.33 -2.64
C GLY A 157 -13.11 10.67 -3.16
N LEU A 158 -12.66 11.08 -4.34
CA LEU A 158 -13.17 12.29 -4.99
C LEU A 158 -14.68 12.18 -5.32
N LEU A 159 -15.14 11.02 -5.81
CA LEU A 159 -16.55 10.76 -6.05
C LEU A 159 -17.37 10.76 -4.76
N GLY A 160 -16.89 10.14 -3.69
CA GLY A 160 -17.55 10.16 -2.39
C GLY A 160 -17.67 11.58 -1.82
N GLY A 161 -16.62 12.37 -1.98
CA GLY A 161 -16.62 13.77 -1.59
C GLY A 161 -17.56 14.63 -2.41
N PHE A 162 -17.58 14.44 -3.72
CA PHE A 162 -18.54 15.12 -4.60
C PHE A 162 -19.98 14.85 -4.17
N LEU A 163 -20.36 13.58 -3.96
CA LEU A 163 -21.71 13.22 -3.56
C LEU A 163 -22.09 13.85 -2.21
N SER A 164 -21.18 13.88 -1.26
CA SER A 164 -21.37 14.51 0.05
C SER A 164 -21.59 16.01 -0.07
N GLU A 165 -20.83 16.69 -0.95
CA GLU A 165 -20.95 18.14 -1.17
C GLU A 165 -22.22 18.47 -1.98
N GLU A 166 -22.60 17.65 -2.96
CA GLU A 166 -23.84 17.82 -3.72
C GLU A 166 -25.08 17.74 -2.80
N LEU A 167 -25.12 16.76 -1.91
CA LEU A 167 -26.20 16.61 -0.94
C LEU A 167 -26.29 17.79 0.06
N SER A 168 -25.18 18.46 0.32
CA SER A 168 -25.10 19.54 1.31
C SER A 168 -25.29 20.94 0.74
N SER A 169 -24.86 21.20 -0.50
CA SER A 169 -24.84 22.53 -1.12
C SER A 169 -25.34 22.58 -2.56
N HIS A 170 -25.79 21.46 -3.13
CA HIS A 170 -26.24 21.35 -4.51
C HIS A 170 -25.25 21.92 -5.54
N ILE A 171 -23.96 21.64 -5.32
CA ILE A 171 -22.88 22.09 -6.23
C ILE A 171 -22.97 21.37 -7.57
N ALA A 172 -22.86 22.10 -8.67
CA ALA A 172 -22.82 21.49 -10.00
C ALA A 172 -21.56 20.61 -10.17
N PRO A 173 -21.67 19.40 -10.79
CA PRO A 173 -20.56 18.48 -10.97
C PRO A 173 -19.34 19.12 -11.65
N THR A 174 -19.59 19.89 -12.70
CA THR A 174 -18.53 20.61 -13.45
C THR A 174 -17.76 21.59 -12.58
N LEU A 175 -18.48 22.31 -11.70
CA LEU A 175 -17.86 23.28 -10.79
C LEU A 175 -17.03 22.58 -9.71
N TYR A 176 -17.53 21.44 -9.18
CA TYR A 176 -16.79 20.66 -8.21
C TYR A 176 -15.48 20.11 -8.79
N ILE A 177 -15.55 19.50 -9.98
CA ILE A 177 -14.38 18.94 -10.66
C ILE A 177 -13.34 20.03 -10.97
N ASN A 178 -13.77 21.14 -11.56
CA ASN A 178 -12.84 22.23 -11.87
C ASN A 178 -12.14 22.73 -10.61
N ARG A 179 -12.87 23.01 -9.53
CA ARG A 179 -12.28 23.46 -8.25
C ARG A 179 -11.37 22.40 -7.60
N ALA A 180 -11.71 21.13 -7.71
CA ALA A 180 -10.89 20.04 -7.17
C ALA A 180 -9.53 19.94 -7.87
N PHE A 181 -9.49 20.21 -9.18
CA PHE A 181 -8.27 20.11 -9.99
C PHE A 181 -7.51 21.43 -10.17
N ASP A 182 -8.11 22.59 -9.83
CA ASP A 182 -7.46 23.91 -9.94
C ASP A 182 -6.14 24.01 -9.15
N TYR A 183 -6.06 23.32 -8.01
CA TYR A 183 -4.88 23.31 -7.15
C TYR A 183 -4.08 22.00 -7.19
N LEU A 184 -4.56 21.02 -7.97
CA LEU A 184 -3.90 19.71 -8.09
C LEU A 184 -2.83 19.77 -9.19
N GLN A 185 -1.59 19.98 -8.79
CA GLN A 185 -0.45 19.95 -9.71
C GLN A 185 -0.07 18.50 -10.05
N TRP A 186 0.63 18.29 -11.15
CA TRP A 186 1.14 16.96 -11.54
C TRP A 186 2.04 16.33 -10.48
N SER A 187 2.81 17.13 -9.78
CA SER A 187 3.66 16.72 -8.66
C SER A 187 2.84 16.16 -7.47
N ASN A 188 1.66 16.75 -7.20
CA ASN A 188 0.74 16.30 -6.14
C ASN A 188 0.03 15.00 -6.48
N PHE A 189 0.11 14.55 -7.72
CA PHE A 189 -0.51 13.32 -8.18
C PHE A 189 0.51 12.18 -8.38
N ILE A 190 1.58 12.44 -9.15
CA ILE A 190 2.52 11.39 -9.56
C ILE A 190 3.41 10.96 -8.39
N ALA A 191 4.02 11.90 -7.67
CA ALA A 191 4.96 11.57 -6.61
C ALA A 191 4.33 10.80 -5.44
N PRO A 192 3.13 11.20 -4.91
CA PRO A 192 2.44 10.43 -3.88
C PRO A 192 1.96 9.05 -4.35
N THR A 193 1.55 8.92 -5.60
CA THR A 193 1.18 7.61 -6.17
C THR A 193 2.41 6.70 -6.25
N LEU A 194 3.56 7.21 -6.69
CA LEU A 194 4.80 6.43 -6.78
C LEU A 194 5.35 6.02 -5.40
N LYS A 195 5.16 6.83 -4.33
CA LYS A 195 5.58 6.42 -2.98
C LYS A 195 4.92 5.11 -2.54
N THR A 196 3.72 4.81 -3.05
CA THR A 196 3.03 3.56 -2.72
C THR A 196 3.70 2.31 -3.29
N ALA A 197 4.54 2.42 -4.31
CA ALA A 197 5.38 1.31 -4.75
C ALA A 197 6.35 0.87 -3.64
N VAL A 198 6.88 1.82 -2.86
CA VAL A 198 7.70 1.53 -1.67
C VAL A 198 6.86 0.82 -0.59
N PHE A 199 5.60 1.25 -0.38
CA PHE A 199 4.70 0.54 0.53
C PHE A 199 4.43 -0.88 0.07
N GLY A 200 4.21 -1.09 -1.24
CA GLY A 200 4.06 -2.41 -1.85
C GLY A 200 5.28 -3.29 -1.61
N PHE A 201 6.49 -2.74 -1.74
CA PHE A 201 7.73 -3.43 -1.44
C PHE A 201 7.83 -3.83 0.04
N ILE A 202 7.47 -2.93 0.96
CA ILE A 202 7.44 -3.21 2.41
C ILE A 202 6.45 -4.35 2.70
N ILE A 203 5.21 -4.27 2.20
CA ILE A 203 4.19 -5.28 2.42
C ILE A 203 4.67 -6.65 1.90
N GLY A 204 5.10 -6.71 0.64
CA GLY A 204 5.53 -7.94 0.01
C GLY A 204 6.72 -8.57 0.71
N SER A 205 7.76 -7.79 1.02
CA SER A 205 8.99 -8.27 1.64
C SER A 205 8.78 -8.74 3.09
N VAL A 206 8.08 -7.95 3.91
CA VAL A 206 7.80 -8.29 5.32
C VAL A 206 6.92 -9.53 5.41
N SER A 207 5.86 -9.57 4.62
CA SER A 207 4.93 -10.71 4.65
C SER A 207 5.56 -11.99 4.14
N SER A 208 6.36 -11.89 3.08
CA SER A 208 7.12 -13.03 2.58
C SER A 208 8.18 -13.48 3.57
N TYR A 209 8.85 -12.56 4.27
CA TYR A 209 9.82 -12.91 5.30
C TYR A 209 9.19 -13.76 6.41
N PHE A 210 8.10 -13.29 7.02
CA PHE A 210 7.45 -14.04 8.09
C PHE A 210 6.88 -15.38 7.61
N GLY A 211 6.29 -15.41 6.43
CA GLY A 211 5.74 -16.65 5.89
C GLY A 211 6.82 -17.66 5.51
N TYR A 212 7.88 -17.23 4.84
CA TYR A 212 8.93 -18.11 4.33
C TYR A 212 9.86 -18.64 5.42
N THR A 213 10.05 -17.90 6.53
CA THR A 213 10.98 -18.24 7.62
C THR A 213 10.31 -18.89 8.84
N THR A 214 9.02 -19.19 8.78
CA THR A 214 8.33 -19.81 9.92
C THR A 214 8.72 -21.28 10.09
N ASP A 215 8.97 -21.69 11.34
CA ASP A 215 9.33 -23.08 11.70
C ASP A 215 8.26 -23.75 12.59
N LYS A 216 7.15 -23.06 12.88
CA LYS A 216 6.19 -23.46 13.93
C LYS A 216 4.98 -24.27 13.43
N GLY A 217 5.06 -24.86 12.25
CA GLY A 217 3.94 -25.64 11.69
C GLY A 217 2.63 -24.83 11.60
N ALA A 218 1.50 -25.45 11.87
CA ALA A 218 0.18 -24.82 11.75
C ALA A 218 -0.01 -23.57 12.64
N GLN A 219 0.59 -23.53 13.84
CA GLN A 219 0.54 -22.35 14.72
C GLN A 219 1.29 -21.16 14.09
N GLY A 220 2.40 -21.43 13.39
CA GLY A 220 3.19 -20.44 12.70
C GLY A 220 2.44 -19.70 11.60
N VAL A 221 1.42 -20.31 10.99
CA VAL A 221 0.60 -19.67 9.95
C VAL A 221 -0.14 -18.44 10.48
N GLY A 222 -0.80 -18.57 11.64
CA GLY A 222 -1.50 -17.44 12.27
C GLY A 222 -0.55 -16.34 12.75
N GLU A 223 0.59 -16.74 13.35
CA GLU A 223 1.61 -15.80 13.79
C GLU A 223 2.24 -15.04 12.61
N ALA A 224 2.55 -15.73 11.50
CA ALA A 224 3.08 -15.11 10.30
C ALA A 224 2.10 -14.12 9.68
N ALA A 225 0.81 -14.47 9.60
CA ALA A 225 -0.22 -13.56 9.11
C ALA A 225 -0.31 -12.29 9.95
N THR A 226 -0.40 -12.42 11.28
CA THR A 226 -0.53 -11.28 12.20
C THR A 226 0.72 -10.40 12.19
N ASN A 227 1.91 -11.00 12.30
CA ASN A 227 3.17 -10.26 12.30
C ASN A 227 3.41 -9.53 10.97
N SER A 228 2.98 -10.12 9.84
CA SER A 228 3.02 -9.48 8.52
C SER A 228 2.23 -8.17 8.51
N VAL A 229 1.00 -8.18 9.03
CA VAL A 229 0.16 -6.97 9.09
C VAL A 229 0.77 -5.93 10.02
N VAL A 230 1.09 -6.32 11.25
CA VAL A 230 1.56 -5.40 12.29
C VAL A 230 2.86 -4.70 11.85
N LEU A 231 3.85 -5.47 11.42
CA LEU A 231 5.14 -4.87 11.05
C LEU A 231 5.05 -4.08 9.75
N SER A 232 4.33 -4.57 8.73
CA SER A 232 4.14 -3.82 7.48
C SER A 232 3.44 -2.49 7.74
N SER A 233 2.37 -2.47 8.53
CA SER A 233 1.64 -1.24 8.84
C SER A 233 2.51 -0.23 9.60
N LEU A 234 3.29 -0.69 10.59
CA LEU A 234 4.22 0.19 11.31
C LEU A 234 5.30 0.76 10.38
N LEU A 235 5.89 -0.07 9.53
CA LEU A 235 6.91 0.38 8.59
C LEU A 235 6.35 1.32 7.52
N ILE A 236 5.11 1.10 7.05
CA ILE A 236 4.43 2.02 6.12
C ILE A 236 4.28 3.40 6.75
N ILE A 237 3.77 3.50 7.99
CA ILE A 237 3.58 4.78 8.68
C ILE A 237 4.92 5.52 8.84
N VAL A 238 5.97 4.80 9.23
CA VAL A 238 7.31 5.40 9.36
C VAL A 238 7.88 5.82 8.01
N ALA A 239 7.77 4.96 7.00
CA ALA A 239 8.24 5.25 5.64
C ALA A 239 7.48 6.41 5.02
N ASP A 240 6.18 6.55 5.28
CA ASP A 240 5.34 7.62 4.78
C ASP A 240 5.84 9.00 5.24
N VAL A 241 6.13 9.15 6.55
CA VAL A 241 6.69 10.40 7.10
C VAL A 241 8.03 10.77 6.45
N VAL A 242 8.87 9.78 6.13
CA VAL A 242 10.15 10.02 5.46
C VAL A 242 9.94 10.39 4.00
N LEU A 243 9.09 9.63 3.31
CA LEU A 243 8.84 9.82 1.88
C LEU A 243 8.13 11.14 1.58
N ILE A 244 7.16 11.56 2.41
CA ILE A 244 6.50 12.86 2.21
C ILE A 244 7.47 14.02 2.39
N LYS A 245 8.39 13.94 3.35
CA LYS A 245 9.47 14.94 3.49
C LYS A 245 10.40 14.96 2.29
N CYS A 246 10.74 13.80 1.74
CA CYS A 246 11.54 13.70 0.51
C CYS A 246 10.81 14.31 -0.68
N ILE A 247 9.50 14.07 -0.82
CA ILE A 247 8.67 14.65 -1.88
C ILE A 247 8.65 16.16 -1.78
N PHE A 248 8.38 16.73 -0.60
CA PHE A 248 8.36 18.18 -0.39
C PHE A 248 9.74 18.84 -0.59
N PHE A 249 10.81 18.10 -0.32
CA PHE A 249 12.16 18.59 -0.60
C PHE A 249 12.49 18.61 -2.10
N LEU A 250 12.06 17.57 -2.84
CA LEU A 250 12.31 17.44 -4.28
C LEU A 250 11.35 18.32 -5.11
N PHE A 251 10.13 18.51 -4.63
CA PHE A 251 9.07 19.26 -5.28
C PHE A 251 8.49 20.29 -4.30
N PRO A 252 9.16 21.46 -4.08
CA PRO A 252 8.71 22.48 -3.13
C PRO A 252 7.30 23.03 -3.43
N GLU A 253 6.86 22.91 -4.67
CA GLU A 253 5.52 23.33 -5.12
C GLU A 253 4.39 22.47 -4.55
N THR A 254 4.68 21.28 -4.02
CA THR A 254 3.69 20.39 -3.39
C THR A 254 3.41 20.75 -1.92
N ALA A 255 4.20 21.64 -1.35
CA ALA A 255 4.13 22.00 0.08
C ALA A 255 3.19 23.20 0.39
N ILE A 256 2.44 23.70 -0.62
CA ILE A 256 1.59 24.89 -0.50
C ILE A 256 0.13 24.49 -0.34
#